data_cdf5fe6e0a618497f0a39afe76bfe5be
#
_entry.id   cdf5fe6e0a618497f0a39afe76bfe5be
#
_cell.length_a   1.000
_cell.length_b   1.000
_cell.length_c   1.000
_cell.angle_alpha   90.00
_cell.angle_beta   90.00
_cell.angle_gamma   90.00
#
_symmetry.space_group_name_H-M   'P 1'
#
loop_
_entity.id
_entity.type
_entity.pdbx_description
1 polymer ?
#
loop_
_entity_poly.entity_id
_entity_poly.type
_entity_poly.pdbx_seq_one_letter_code
_entity_poly.pdbx_strand_id
1 'polypeptide(L)'
;AYTSFFNGPKREADAGGPKQFHIVLLDNGRSDLLGGPFESILSCIKCGACLNHCPVYTNVGGHAYGWVYPGPMRSVLTPLLQGLKATTPLPNASTFCGRCEAVCPMGIPLPQMLRTLREQQHDMALDNLPWRAGLGFYSWLSLHPRLFNRFARWIRMGLKITPRWLWPRHRQAVQPQGTTTFLAQWQHRKTKT
;
A
#
# COMPACT_ATOMS: atom_id res chain seq x y z
N ALA A 1 -23.01 -5.19 1.08
CA ALA A 1 -23.32 -6.31 1.99
C ALA A 1 -24.73 -6.78 1.72
N TYR A 2 -24.94 -8.09 1.70
CA TYR A 2 -26.26 -8.70 1.54
C TYR A 2 -26.62 -9.38 2.86
N THR A 3 -27.84 -9.15 3.34
CA THR A 3 -28.38 -9.83 4.49
C THR A 3 -29.49 -10.76 4.02
N SER A 4 -29.36 -12.03 4.32
CA SER A 4 -30.36 -13.05 4.00
C SER A 4 -30.80 -13.72 5.29
N PHE A 5 -32.10 -13.95 5.41
CA PHE A 5 -32.69 -14.64 6.55
C PHE A 5 -33.09 -16.04 6.12
N PHE A 6 -32.66 -17.05 6.86
CA PHE A 6 -32.99 -18.45 6.62
C PHE A 6 -33.65 -19.04 7.88
N ASN A 7 -34.80 -19.67 7.70
CA ASN A 7 -35.54 -20.30 8.79
C ASN A 7 -35.23 -21.79 8.97
N GLY A 8 -34.30 -22.32 8.18
CA GLY A 8 -33.90 -23.74 8.21
C GLY A 8 -34.61 -24.59 7.13
N PRO A 9 -34.65 -25.91 7.30
CA PRO A 9 -35.29 -26.81 6.35
C PRO A 9 -36.80 -26.63 6.31
N LYS A 10 -37.43 -27.06 5.21
CA LYS A 10 -38.88 -27.07 4.99
C LYS A 10 -39.58 -27.83 6.12
N ARG A 11 -40.61 -27.24 6.72
CA ARG A 11 -41.54 -27.88 7.66
C ARG A 11 -42.70 -28.51 6.90
N GLU A 12 -43.41 -29.42 7.54
CA GLU A 12 -44.56 -30.11 6.90
C GLU A 12 -45.64 -29.17 6.37
N ALA A 13 -45.84 -28.03 7.04
CA ALA A 13 -46.85 -27.01 6.64
C ALA A 13 -46.37 -26.07 5.53
N ASP A 14 -45.12 -26.12 5.13
CA ASP A 14 -44.57 -25.18 4.14
C ASP A 14 -44.87 -25.67 2.71
N ALA A 15 -45.39 -24.78 1.87
CA ALA A 15 -45.72 -25.07 0.48
C ALA A 15 -44.48 -25.36 -0.39
N GLY A 16 -43.32 -24.81 -0.05
CA GLY A 16 -42.03 -24.97 -0.76
C GLY A 16 -40.85 -24.85 0.17
N GLY A 17 -39.64 -25.20 -0.31
CA GLY A 17 -38.40 -25.06 0.44
C GLY A 17 -37.50 -26.31 0.36
N PRO A 18 -36.24 -26.21 0.78
CA PRO A 18 -35.29 -27.31 0.76
C PRO A 18 -35.64 -28.34 1.84
N LYS A 19 -35.51 -29.64 1.51
CA LYS A 19 -35.73 -30.74 2.48
C LYS A 19 -34.58 -30.83 3.49
N GLN A 20 -33.35 -30.44 3.06
CA GLN A 20 -32.17 -30.40 3.90
C GLN A 20 -31.53 -29.04 3.81
N PHE A 21 -30.99 -28.54 4.90
CA PHE A 21 -30.34 -27.26 5.00
C PHE A 21 -28.98 -27.44 5.67
N HIS A 22 -27.93 -27.03 4.95
CA HIS A 22 -26.57 -27.12 5.44
C HIS A 22 -25.96 -25.73 5.54
N ILE A 23 -25.30 -25.45 6.65
CA ILE A 23 -24.57 -24.21 6.87
C ILE A 23 -23.09 -24.54 6.93
N VAL A 24 -22.31 -23.93 6.04
CA VAL A 24 -20.84 -24.03 6.06
C VAL A 24 -20.29 -22.67 6.49
N LEU A 25 -19.65 -22.63 7.66
CA LEU A 25 -18.98 -21.44 8.18
C LEU A 25 -17.54 -21.45 7.69
N LEU A 26 -17.21 -20.49 6.82
CA LEU A 26 -15.84 -20.35 6.27
C LEU A 26 -15.15 -19.16 6.94
N ASP A 27 -14.33 -19.41 7.94
CA ASP A 27 -13.55 -18.38 8.62
C ASP A 27 -12.30 -17.98 7.80
N ASN A 28 -11.51 -18.94 7.37
CA ASN A 28 -10.27 -18.74 6.63
C ASN A 28 -9.32 -17.73 7.31
N GLY A 29 -9.14 -17.85 8.63
CA GLY A 29 -8.25 -17.01 9.43
C GLY A 29 -8.75 -15.58 9.68
N ARG A 30 -10.03 -15.28 9.42
CA ARG A 30 -10.58 -13.95 9.68
C ARG A 30 -10.78 -13.68 11.17
N SER A 31 -11.15 -14.68 11.94
CA SER A 31 -11.30 -14.55 13.38
C SER A 31 -9.98 -14.24 14.08
N ASP A 32 -8.85 -14.64 13.52
CA ASP A 32 -7.51 -14.33 14.06
C ASP A 32 -7.17 -12.82 14.02
N LEU A 33 -7.92 -12.05 13.22
CA LEU A 33 -7.74 -10.60 13.11
C LEU A 33 -8.48 -9.80 14.20
N LEU A 34 -9.39 -10.45 14.95
CA LEU A 34 -10.15 -9.82 16.02
C LEU A 34 -9.21 -9.40 17.17
N GLY A 35 -9.43 -8.22 17.73
CA GLY A 35 -8.59 -7.65 18.79
C GLY A 35 -7.21 -7.19 18.34
N GLY A 36 -6.86 -7.35 17.05
CA GLY A 36 -5.57 -6.99 16.49
C GLY A 36 -5.55 -5.64 15.76
N PRO A 37 -4.37 -5.17 15.34
CA PRO A 37 -4.21 -3.89 14.62
C PRO A 37 -4.91 -3.85 13.27
N PHE A 38 -5.36 -5.00 12.77
CA PHE A 38 -6.04 -5.14 11.47
C PHE A 38 -7.55 -5.44 11.60
N GLU A 39 -8.11 -5.43 12.81
CA GLU A 39 -9.50 -5.78 13.06
C GLU A 39 -10.49 -4.98 12.19
N SER A 40 -10.26 -3.68 12.02
CA SER A 40 -11.16 -2.82 11.25
C SER A 40 -11.29 -3.21 9.77
N ILE A 41 -10.39 -4.04 9.21
CA ILE A 41 -10.56 -4.57 7.85
C ILE A 41 -11.78 -5.50 7.72
N LEU A 42 -12.20 -6.14 8.82
CA LEU A 42 -13.37 -7.02 8.87
C LEU A 42 -14.68 -6.26 8.67
N SER A 43 -14.70 -4.95 8.97
CA SER A 43 -15.86 -4.08 8.73
C SER A 43 -16.08 -3.75 7.26
N CYS A 44 -15.23 -4.23 6.36
CA CYS A 44 -15.31 -3.91 4.94
C CYS A 44 -16.57 -4.47 4.29
N ILE A 45 -17.45 -3.58 3.79
CA ILE A 45 -18.69 -3.94 3.08
C ILE A 45 -18.48 -4.23 1.59
N LYS A 46 -17.22 -4.24 1.11
CA LYS A 46 -16.85 -4.52 -0.29
C LYS A 46 -17.51 -3.58 -1.32
N CYS A 47 -17.77 -2.33 -0.97
CA CYS A 47 -18.41 -1.34 -1.84
C CYS A 47 -17.57 -0.90 -3.04
N GLY A 48 -16.24 -1.13 -3.03
CA GLY A 48 -15.34 -0.77 -4.14
C GLY A 48 -14.92 0.71 -4.18
N ALA A 49 -15.38 1.58 -3.29
CA ALA A 49 -15.02 3.00 -3.30
C ALA A 49 -13.50 3.26 -3.29
N CYS A 50 -12.77 2.49 -2.48
CA CYS A 50 -11.31 2.58 -2.43
C CYS A 50 -10.62 2.20 -3.74
N LEU A 51 -11.19 1.30 -4.55
CA LEU A 51 -10.69 0.93 -5.88
C LEU A 51 -10.84 2.08 -6.86
N ASN A 52 -12.05 2.65 -6.90
CA ASN A 52 -12.41 3.68 -7.87
C ASN A 52 -11.55 4.95 -7.74
N HIS A 53 -11.06 5.23 -6.53
CA HIS A 53 -10.25 6.42 -6.25
C HIS A 53 -8.74 6.12 -6.13
N CYS A 54 -8.31 4.88 -6.39
CA CYS A 54 -6.91 4.50 -6.25
C CYS A 54 -6.10 4.78 -7.53
N PRO A 55 -5.08 5.66 -7.48
CA PRO A 55 -4.25 5.94 -8.65
C PRO A 55 -3.43 4.73 -9.12
N VAL A 56 -3.08 3.82 -8.22
CA VAL A 56 -2.39 2.58 -8.59
C VAL A 56 -3.34 1.66 -9.33
N TYR A 57 -4.54 1.42 -8.76
CA TYR A 57 -5.53 0.55 -9.38
C TYR A 57 -5.97 1.03 -10.76
N THR A 58 -6.19 2.32 -10.95
CA THR A 58 -6.58 2.89 -12.24
C THR A 58 -5.51 2.73 -13.32
N ASN A 59 -4.22 2.67 -12.94
CA ASN A 59 -3.13 2.50 -13.89
C ASN A 59 -2.81 1.05 -14.21
N VAL A 60 -2.88 0.12 -13.23
CA VAL A 60 -2.44 -1.28 -13.43
C VAL A 60 -3.61 -2.25 -13.63
N GLY A 61 -4.82 -1.84 -13.26
CA GLY A 61 -6.02 -2.69 -13.32
C GLY A 61 -6.07 -3.77 -12.25
N GLY A 62 -7.21 -4.47 -12.18
CA GLY A 62 -7.47 -5.48 -11.15
C GLY A 62 -6.63 -6.76 -11.32
N HIS A 63 -6.36 -7.18 -12.55
CA HIS A 63 -5.60 -8.40 -12.84
C HIS A 63 -4.17 -8.37 -12.32
N ALA A 64 -3.52 -7.19 -12.30
CA ALA A 64 -2.16 -7.03 -11.78
C ALA A 64 -2.03 -7.39 -10.30
N TYR A 65 -3.14 -7.37 -9.56
CA TYR A 65 -3.16 -7.83 -8.17
C TYR A 65 -3.14 -9.37 -8.04
N GLY A 66 -3.44 -10.13 -9.07
CA GLY A 66 -3.26 -11.59 -9.15
C GLY A 66 -4.22 -12.45 -8.32
N TRP A 67 -5.33 -11.91 -7.75
CA TRP A 67 -6.35 -12.68 -7.00
C TRP A 67 -7.74 -12.03 -7.06
N VAL A 68 -8.70 -12.63 -6.32
CA VAL A 68 -10.14 -12.29 -6.34
C VAL A 68 -10.44 -10.85 -5.93
N TYR A 69 -9.75 -10.32 -4.95
CA TYR A 69 -9.97 -8.95 -4.46
C TYR A 69 -8.88 -8.03 -5.02
N PRO A 70 -9.16 -7.01 -5.82
CA PRO A 70 -8.16 -6.02 -6.25
C PRO A 70 -8.07 -4.80 -5.35
N GLY A 71 -7.04 -3.97 -5.56
CA GLY A 71 -6.90 -2.63 -5.00
C GLY A 71 -6.46 -2.53 -3.54
N PRO A 72 -6.64 -1.37 -2.90
CA PRO A 72 -6.08 -1.07 -1.58
C PRO A 72 -6.53 -2.03 -0.47
N MET A 73 -7.81 -2.40 -0.45
CA MET A 73 -8.34 -3.35 0.53
C MET A 73 -7.65 -4.71 0.40
N ARG A 74 -7.42 -5.18 -0.84
CA ARG A 74 -6.70 -6.42 -1.07
C ARG A 74 -5.26 -6.36 -0.59
N SER A 75 -4.57 -5.26 -0.88
CA SER A 75 -3.17 -5.08 -0.48
C SER A 75 -2.98 -5.21 1.04
N VAL A 76 -4.06 -5.06 1.82
CA VAL A 76 -4.08 -5.37 3.25
C VAL A 76 -4.57 -6.79 3.51
N LEU A 77 -5.75 -7.16 3.01
CA LEU A 77 -6.42 -8.41 3.38
C LEU A 77 -5.66 -9.66 2.89
N THR A 78 -5.09 -9.64 1.70
CA THR A 78 -4.40 -10.82 1.16
C THR A 78 -3.16 -11.22 1.95
N PRO A 79 -2.25 -10.29 2.34
CA PRO A 79 -1.16 -10.62 3.25
C PRO A 79 -1.60 -11.23 4.59
N LEU A 80 -2.74 -10.79 5.11
CA LEU A 80 -3.30 -11.32 6.37
C LEU A 80 -3.85 -12.74 6.22
N LEU A 81 -4.40 -13.10 5.05
CA LEU A 81 -4.98 -14.42 4.80
C LEU A 81 -3.98 -15.45 4.25
N GLN A 82 -3.02 -15.02 3.43
CA GLN A 82 -2.07 -15.89 2.73
C GLN A 82 -0.64 -15.82 3.30
N GLY A 83 -0.41 -14.92 4.23
CA GLY A 83 0.90 -14.63 4.77
C GLY A 83 1.67 -13.59 3.96
N LEU A 84 2.44 -12.78 4.67
CA LEU A 84 3.17 -11.63 4.13
C LEU A 84 4.30 -12.07 3.17
N LYS A 85 4.94 -13.21 3.43
CA LYS A 85 6.02 -13.75 2.60
C LYS A 85 5.57 -14.08 1.17
N ALA A 86 4.38 -14.66 1.02
CA ALA A 86 3.82 -15.02 -0.30
C ALA A 86 3.30 -13.81 -1.08
N THR A 87 3.05 -12.70 -0.41
CA THR A 87 2.34 -11.53 -0.94
C THR A 87 3.13 -10.23 -0.82
N THR A 88 4.45 -10.32 -0.69
CA THR A 88 5.39 -9.20 -0.50
C THR A 88 5.17 -7.98 -1.40
N PRO A 89 4.81 -8.09 -2.71
CA PRO A 89 4.59 -6.93 -3.56
C PRO A 89 3.33 -6.12 -3.19
N LEU A 90 2.32 -6.73 -2.56
CA LEU A 90 1.01 -6.10 -2.36
C LEU A 90 1.02 -4.91 -1.40
N PRO A 91 1.64 -4.96 -0.22
CA PRO A 91 1.74 -3.78 0.65
C PRO A 91 2.48 -2.61 -0.02
N ASN A 92 3.37 -2.91 -0.98
CA ASN A 92 4.14 -1.92 -1.73
C ASN A 92 3.36 -1.31 -2.91
N ALA A 93 2.19 -1.86 -3.27
CA ALA A 93 1.31 -1.33 -4.32
C ALA A 93 0.46 -0.15 -3.81
N SER A 94 1.08 0.83 -3.16
CA SER A 94 0.41 2.03 -2.65
C SER A 94 1.32 3.25 -2.70
N THR A 95 0.75 4.39 -3.11
CA THR A 95 1.40 5.71 -3.09
C THR A 95 1.19 6.46 -1.76
N PHE A 96 0.46 5.88 -0.80
CA PHE A 96 0.07 6.52 0.46
C PHE A 96 -0.65 7.87 0.31
N CYS A 97 -1.38 8.06 -0.79
CA CYS A 97 -2.12 9.32 -1.02
C CYS A 97 -3.33 9.54 -0.08
N GLY A 98 -3.71 8.55 0.74
CA GLY A 98 -4.81 8.64 1.71
C GLY A 98 -6.22 8.53 1.13
N ARG A 99 -6.39 8.57 -0.20
CA ARG A 99 -7.73 8.60 -0.83
C ARG A 99 -8.59 7.38 -0.48
N CYS A 100 -8.01 6.20 -0.35
CA CYS A 100 -8.76 4.98 -0.02
C CYS A 100 -9.40 5.03 1.37
N GLU A 101 -8.80 5.72 2.33
CA GLU A 101 -9.37 5.97 3.65
C GLU A 101 -10.43 7.07 3.59
N ALA A 102 -10.12 8.19 2.95
CA ALA A 102 -11.03 9.35 2.86
C ALA A 102 -12.39 9.02 2.20
N VAL A 103 -12.42 8.06 1.25
CA VAL A 103 -13.66 7.64 0.58
C VAL A 103 -14.32 6.41 1.19
N CYS A 104 -13.72 5.83 2.22
CA CYS A 104 -14.25 4.62 2.83
C CYS A 104 -15.47 4.92 3.71
N PRO A 105 -16.67 4.40 3.40
CA PRO A 105 -17.86 4.63 4.21
C PRO A 105 -17.77 4.00 5.61
N MET A 106 -16.86 3.03 5.78
CA MET A 106 -16.62 2.35 7.06
C MET A 106 -15.43 2.95 7.83
N GLY A 107 -14.77 3.98 7.30
CA GLY A 107 -13.64 4.64 7.96
C GLY A 107 -12.41 3.74 8.18
N ILE A 108 -12.18 2.74 7.33
CA ILE A 108 -11.06 1.80 7.49
C ILE A 108 -9.73 2.48 7.19
N PRO A 109 -8.76 2.50 8.13
CA PRO A 109 -7.48 3.20 7.98
C PRO A 109 -6.49 2.40 7.12
N LEU A 110 -6.83 2.15 5.84
CA LEU A 110 -6.04 1.35 4.91
C LEU A 110 -4.58 1.81 4.76
N PRO A 111 -4.26 3.13 4.70
CA PRO A 111 -2.87 3.57 4.61
C PRO A 111 -2.05 3.21 5.84
N GLN A 112 -2.64 3.31 7.03
CA GLN A 112 -1.97 2.92 8.28
C GLN A 112 -1.69 1.42 8.31
N MET A 113 -2.68 0.60 7.95
CA MET A 113 -2.52 -0.85 7.86
C MET A 113 -1.42 -1.25 6.86
N LEU A 114 -1.38 -0.61 5.68
CA LEU A 114 -0.33 -0.85 4.70
C LEU A 114 1.06 -0.48 5.22
N ARG A 115 1.15 0.59 6.03
CA ARG A 115 2.41 0.97 6.69
C ARG A 115 2.86 -0.11 7.66
N THR A 116 1.97 -0.57 8.55
CA THR A 116 2.26 -1.65 9.50
C THR A 116 2.71 -2.93 8.80
N LEU A 117 2.07 -3.31 7.68
CA LEU A 117 2.49 -4.47 6.89
C LEU A 117 3.90 -4.28 6.28
N ARG A 118 4.25 -3.08 5.84
CA ARG A 118 5.62 -2.79 5.33
C ARG A 118 6.66 -2.81 6.44
N GLU A 119 6.32 -2.34 7.63
CA GLU A 119 7.17 -2.44 8.82
C GLU A 119 7.43 -3.91 9.15
N GLN A 120 6.39 -4.73 9.22
CA GLN A 120 6.52 -6.18 9.42
C GLN A 120 7.34 -6.85 8.30
N GLN A 121 7.16 -6.46 7.05
CA GLN A 121 7.92 -6.95 5.90
C GLN A 121 9.41 -6.65 6.05
N HIS A 122 9.75 -5.45 6.50
CA HIS A 122 11.13 -5.03 6.77
C HIS A 122 11.74 -5.81 7.94
N ASP A 123 11.00 -5.97 9.04
CA ASP A 123 11.44 -6.68 10.25
C ASP A 123 11.69 -8.17 9.96
N MET A 124 10.82 -8.78 9.14
CA MET A 124 11.00 -10.16 8.66
C MET A 124 12.10 -10.31 7.60
N ALA A 125 12.77 -9.22 7.23
CA ALA A 125 13.81 -9.21 6.19
C ALA A 125 13.36 -9.78 4.83
N LEU A 126 12.09 -9.62 4.45
CA LEU A 126 11.53 -10.13 3.20
C LEU A 126 11.94 -9.31 1.97
N ASP A 127 12.47 -8.10 2.16
CA ASP A 127 12.97 -7.25 1.09
C ASP A 127 14.34 -7.72 0.59
N ASN A 128 14.61 -7.46 -0.69
CA ASN A 128 15.90 -7.79 -1.30
C ASN A 128 17.05 -7.08 -0.60
N LEU A 129 18.17 -7.78 -0.40
CA LEU A 129 19.38 -7.27 0.25
C LEU A 129 19.85 -5.92 -0.29
N PRO A 130 19.97 -5.70 -1.62
CA PRO A 130 20.41 -4.41 -2.17
C PRO A 130 19.45 -3.26 -1.83
N TRP A 131 18.14 -3.52 -1.78
CA TRP A 131 17.15 -2.53 -1.37
C TRP A 131 17.30 -2.15 0.10
N ARG A 132 17.46 -3.13 0.99
CA ARG A 132 17.69 -2.90 2.42
C ARG A 132 19.01 -2.14 2.66
N ALA A 133 20.07 -2.53 1.99
CA ALA A 133 21.37 -1.82 2.08
C ALA A 133 21.24 -0.38 1.58
N GLY A 134 20.53 -0.16 0.47
CA GLY A 134 20.27 1.17 -0.08
C GLY A 134 19.49 2.08 0.87
N LEU A 135 18.43 1.54 1.49
CA LEU A 135 17.64 2.27 2.50
C LEU A 135 18.45 2.57 3.76
N GLY A 136 19.27 1.61 4.23
CA GLY A 136 20.16 1.79 5.37
C GLY A 136 21.21 2.89 5.10
N PHE A 137 21.82 2.87 3.91
CA PHE A 137 22.75 3.91 3.48
C PHE A 137 22.09 5.29 3.39
N TYR A 138 20.89 5.35 2.80
CA TYR A 138 20.12 6.60 2.72
C TYR A 138 19.74 7.14 4.11
N SER A 139 19.30 6.26 5.00
CA SER A 139 18.98 6.62 6.40
C SER A 139 20.21 7.18 7.11
N TRP A 140 21.34 6.47 7.02
CA TRP A 140 22.60 6.94 7.60
C TRP A 140 23.04 8.29 7.03
N LEU A 141 22.96 8.46 5.70
CA LEU A 141 23.32 9.71 5.02
C LEU A 141 22.40 10.87 5.44
N SER A 142 21.11 10.60 5.66
CA SER A 142 20.12 11.58 6.09
C SER A 142 20.35 12.10 7.52
N LEU A 143 20.96 11.28 8.38
CA LEU A 143 21.38 11.69 9.72
C LEU A 143 22.60 12.61 9.70
N HIS A 144 23.30 12.74 8.56
CA HIS A 144 24.47 13.58 8.40
C HIS A 144 24.26 14.70 7.37
N PRO A 145 23.60 15.83 7.74
CA PRO A 145 23.17 16.87 6.80
C PRO A 145 24.29 17.46 5.94
N ARG A 146 25.50 17.57 6.50
CA ARG A 146 26.66 18.09 5.78
C ARG A 146 27.11 17.15 4.66
N LEU A 147 27.12 15.84 4.93
CA LEU A 147 27.45 14.81 3.93
C LEU A 147 26.35 14.68 2.89
N PHE A 148 25.09 14.69 3.33
CA PHE A 148 23.92 14.68 2.44
C PHE A 148 23.98 15.82 1.41
N ASN A 149 24.26 17.05 1.85
CA ASN A 149 24.35 18.20 0.97
C ASN A 149 25.54 18.13 0.00
N ARG A 150 26.68 17.57 0.44
CA ARG A 150 27.82 17.31 -0.46
C ARG A 150 27.43 16.28 -1.52
N PHE A 151 26.86 15.15 -1.11
CA PHE A 151 26.45 14.07 -1.99
C PHE A 151 25.38 14.53 -3.00
N ALA A 152 24.36 15.26 -2.55
CA ALA A 152 23.36 15.85 -3.42
C ALA A 152 23.93 16.83 -4.45
N ARG A 153 25.01 17.54 -4.11
CA ARG A 153 25.75 18.41 -5.03
C ARG A 153 26.50 17.63 -6.10
N TRP A 154 27.16 16.54 -5.69
CA TRP A 154 27.86 15.63 -6.61
C TRP A 154 26.89 14.93 -7.57
N ILE A 155 25.76 14.44 -7.06
CA ILE A 155 24.70 13.82 -7.89
C ILE A 155 24.20 14.83 -8.94
N ARG A 156 23.91 16.07 -8.54
CA ARG A 156 23.46 17.10 -9.50
C ARG A 156 24.50 17.41 -10.57
N MET A 157 25.76 17.44 -10.18
CA MET A 157 26.84 17.66 -11.15
C MET A 157 26.95 16.48 -12.11
N GLY A 158 26.89 15.25 -11.61
CA GLY A 158 26.85 14.03 -12.42
C GLY A 158 25.64 13.99 -13.37
N LEU A 159 24.45 14.35 -12.89
CA LEU A 159 23.23 14.40 -13.72
C LEU A 159 23.30 15.42 -14.87
N LYS A 160 24.07 16.52 -14.70
CA LYS A 160 24.29 17.48 -15.77
C LYS A 160 25.25 16.99 -16.86
N ILE A 161 26.16 16.10 -16.48
CA ILE A 161 27.20 15.57 -17.38
C ILE A 161 26.74 14.31 -18.10
N THR A 162 25.76 13.56 -17.53
CA THR A 162 25.25 12.33 -18.13
C THR A 162 24.53 12.62 -19.44
N PRO A 163 24.99 12.01 -20.56
CA PRO A 163 24.37 12.23 -21.86
C PRO A 163 22.95 11.61 -21.92
N ARG A 164 22.08 12.29 -22.67
CA ARG A 164 20.66 11.91 -22.79
C ARG A 164 20.40 10.47 -23.29
N TRP A 165 21.32 9.87 -24.00
CA TRP A 165 21.18 8.51 -24.54
C TRP A 165 21.29 7.41 -23.46
N LEU A 166 21.90 7.71 -22.31
CA LEU A 166 21.99 6.80 -21.15
C LEU A 166 20.67 6.71 -20.35
N TRP A 167 19.69 7.57 -20.64
CA TRP A 167 18.42 7.59 -19.93
C TRP A 167 17.41 6.69 -20.64
N PRO A 168 16.68 5.81 -19.91
CA PRO A 168 15.62 5.02 -20.49
C PRO A 168 14.60 5.91 -21.20
N ARG A 169 14.21 5.56 -22.42
CA ARG A 169 13.30 6.35 -23.28
C ARG A 169 11.97 6.77 -22.63
N HIS A 170 11.50 6.05 -21.63
CA HIS A 170 10.24 6.30 -20.91
C HIS A 170 10.41 7.10 -19.62
N ARG A 171 11.64 7.47 -19.24
CA ARG A 171 11.87 8.40 -18.13
C ARG A 171 12.29 9.75 -18.72
N GLN A 172 11.36 10.68 -18.70
CA GLN A 172 11.75 12.09 -18.91
C GLN A 172 12.80 12.41 -17.84
N ALA A 173 13.97 12.79 -18.29
CA ALA A 173 15.06 13.14 -17.39
C ALA A 173 14.56 14.23 -16.43
N VAL A 174 14.56 13.93 -15.13
CA VAL A 174 14.31 14.92 -14.09
C VAL A 174 15.50 15.89 -14.14
N GLN A 175 15.37 16.91 -14.96
CA GLN A 175 16.37 17.97 -15.00
C GLN A 175 16.28 18.73 -13.67
N PRO A 176 17.39 18.85 -12.93
CA PRO A 176 17.41 19.64 -11.71
C PRO A 176 17.12 21.10 -12.08
N GLN A 177 15.91 21.55 -11.80
CA GLN A 177 15.42 22.90 -12.15
C GLN A 177 15.97 24.00 -11.22
N GLY A 178 17.01 23.78 -10.48
CA GLY A 178 17.55 24.78 -9.57
C GLY A 178 19.05 24.73 -9.44
N THR A 179 19.66 25.91 -9.32
CA THR A 179 21.12 26.04 -9.09
C THR A 179 21.47 25.82 -7.62
N THR A 180 20.51 25.97 -6.69
CA THR A 180 20.71 25.90 -5.23
C THR A 180 19.88 24.80 -4.58
N THR A 181 20.34 24.24 -3.45
CA THR A 181 19.56 23.27 -2.66
C THR A 181 18.40 23.98 -1.96
N PHE A 182 17.32 23.23 -1.66
CA PHE A 182 16.22 23.73 -0.84
C PHE A 182 16.71 24.34 0.48
N LEU A 183 17.65 23.69 1.14
CA LEU A 183 18.21 24.16 2.40
C LEU A 183 18.93 25.53 2.25
N ALA A 184 19.68 25.73 1.16
CA ALA A 184 20.32 27.00 0.87
C ALA A 184 19.29 28.11 0.58
N GLN A 185 18.23 27.79 -0.16
CA GLN A 185 17.11 28.71 -0.41
C GLN A 185 16.36 29.06 0.88
N TRP A 186 16.12 28.08 1.74
CA TRP A 186 15.45 28.25 3.04
C TRP A 186 16.28 29.14 3.97
N GLN A 187 17.58 28.89 4.08
CA GLN A 187 18.50 29.72 4.88
C GLN A 187 18.52 31.17 4.40
N HIS A 188 18.55 31.35 3.07
CA HIS A 188 18.54 32.69 2.48
C HIS A 188 17.21 33.44 2.71
N ARG A 189 16.08 32.73 2.86
CA ARG A 189 14.80 33.35 3.24
C ARG A 189 14.79 33.77 4.71
N LYS A 190 15.31 32.94 5.63
CA LYS A 190 15.39 33.24 7.06
C LYS A 190 16.27 34.47 7.38
N THR A 191 17.28 34.75 6.56
CA THR A 191 18.15 35.93 6.77
C THR A 191 17.54 37.22 6.20
N LYS A 192 16.42 37.14 5.44
CA LYS A 192 15.72 38.31 4.89
C LYS A 192 14.49 38.75 5.69
N THR A 193 14.09 37.97 6.69
CA THR A 193 13.06 38.29 7.68
C THR A 193 13.69 38.66 9.01
#